data_2f1c6b3e31f0009af7d8980960eafa79
#
_entry.id   2f1c6b3e31f0009af7d8980960eafa79
#
_cell.length_a   1.000
_cell.length_b   1.000
_cell.length_c   1.000
_cell.angle_alpha   90.00
_cell.angle_beta   90.00
_cell.angle_gamma   90.00
#
_symmetry.space_group_name_H-M   'P 1'
#
loop_
_entity.id
_entity.type
_entity.pdbx_description
1 polymer ?
#
loop_
_entity_poly.entity_id
_entity_poly.type
_entity_poly.pdbx_seq_one_letter_code
_entity_poly.pdbx_strand_id
1 'polypeptide(L)'
;YSEEEWDRINSFVEHERDYLFTYAGLRQVVDKYLVQDRSTGEHYESPQQMYIMIAATLFANYPTETRLDYVRRYYNAISTHKINIPTPIMGGVRTPIRQFASCVLVDIDDTLDSIFSSDMAIGKYVAQRAGIGINAGRIRGINSKIRGGEVQHTGVIPFLKKFEATVRCCTQNGIRGGSATVHFPIWHQEIQDIIVLKNNKGTEDNRV
;
A
#
# COMPACT_ATOMS: atom_id res chain seq x y z
N TYR A 1 11.68 0.21 26.68
CA TYR A 1 11.00 -0.45 27.81
C TYR A 1 12.04 -1.11 28.67
N SER A 2 11.83 -1.05 30.02
CA SER A 2 12.60 -1.85 30.99
C SER A 2 12.16 -3.32 30.97
N GLU A 3 12.92 -4.17 31.66
CA GLU A 3 12.57 -5.59 31.79
C GLU A 3 11.23 -5.78 32.50
N GLU A 4 10.99 -5.05 33.59
CA GLU A 4 9.70 -5.05 34.31
C GLU A 4 8.53 -4.58 33.44
N GLU A 5 8.76 -3.61 32.56
CA GLU A 5 7.72 -3.16 31.62
C GLU A 5 7.42 -4.23 30.58
N TRP A 6 8.44 -4.97 30.09
CA TRP A 6 8.24 -6.08 29.18
C TRP A 6 7.45 -7.22 29.82
N ASP A 7 7.71 -7.55 31.09
CA ASP A 7 6.92 -8.54 31.82
C ASP A 7 5.45 -8.11 31.90
N ARG A 8 5.19 -6.83 32.17
CA ARG A 8 3.83 -6.29 32.19
C ARG A 8 3.18 -6.30 30.81
N ILE A 9 3.91 -5.93 29.75
CA ILE A 9 3.41 -5.98 28.38
C ILE A 9 3.04 -7.42 28.01
N ASN A 10 3.89 -8.38 28.33
CA ASN A 10 3.61 -9.81 28.08
C ASN A 10 2.38 -10.29 28.85
N SER A 11 2.12 -9.79 30.05
CA SER A 11 0.92 -10.14 30.84
C SER A 11 -0.39 -9.66 30.21
N PHE A 12 -0.37 -8.72 29.29
CA PHE A 12 -1.57 -8.24 28.57
C PHE A 12 -1.99 -9.16 27.44
N VAL A 13 -1.13 -10.10 27.01
CA VAL A 13 -1.37 -10.95 25.84
C VAL A 13 -2.38 -12.04 26.17
N GLU A 14 -3.46 -12.09 25.41
CA GLU A 14 -4.54 -13.09 25.52
C GLU A 14 -4.58 -13.93 24.23
N HIS A 15 -3.85 -15.04 24.19
CA HIS A 15 -3.72 -15.90 23.01
C HIS A 15 -5.06 -16.49 22.54
N GLU A 16 -6.03 -16.69 23.44
CA GLU A 16 -7.36 -17.17 23.08
C GLU A 16 -8.12 -16.26 22.12
N ARG A 17 -7.73 -14.98 22.01
CA ARG A 17 -8.30 -14.06 21.03
C ARG A 17 -8.02 -14.45 19.58
N ASP A 18 -7.07 -15.35 19.33
CA ASP A 18 -6.84 -15.91 17.99
C ASP A 18 -8.06 -16.69 17.47
N TYR A 19 -8.92 -17.21 18.37
CA TYR A 19 -10.19 -17.84 17.98
C TYR A 19 -11.25 -16.85 17.48
N LEU A 20 -11.05 -15.54 17.62
CA LEU A 20 -11.94 -14.53 17.05
C LEU A 20 -11.76 -14.36 15.54
N PHE A 21 -10.66 -14.84 14.97
CA PHE A 21 -10.44 -14.80 13.53
C PHE A 21 -11.34 -15.81 12.81
N THR A 22 -11.82 -15.40 11.63
CA THR A 22 -12.26 -16.39 10.64
C THR A 22 -11.04 -17.14 10.09
N TYR A 23 -11.24 -18.34 9.56
CA TYR A 23 -10.14 -19.11 8.94
C TYR A 23 -9.37 -18.30 7.87
N ALA A 24 -10.09 -17.64 6.96
CA ALA A 24 -9.49 -16.82 5.93
C ALA A 24 -8.71 -15.62 6.50
N GLY A 25 -9.26 -14.97 7.54
CA GLY A 25 -8.58 -13.88 8.24
C GLY A 25 -7.28 -14.33 8.91
N LEU A 26 -7.32 -15.45 9.62
CA LEU A 26 -6.14 -16.03 10.26
C LEU A 26 -5.06 -16.41 9.24
N ARG A 27 -5.45 -17.07 8.14
CA ARG A 27 -4.51 -17.39 7.05
C ARG A 27 -3.86 -16.14 6.46
N GLN A 28 -4.63 -15.07 6.27
CA GLN A 28 -4.07 -13.81 5.77
C GLN A 28 -3.07 -13.19 6.75
N VAL A 29 -3.34 -13.24 8.05
CA VAL A 29 -2.42 -12.74 9.09
C VAL A 29 -1.13 -13.57 9.08
N VAL A 30 -1.25 -14.89 9.16
CA VAL A 30 -0.12 -15.83 9.19
C VAL A 30 0.74 -15.70 7.94
N ASP A 31 0.14 -15.76 6.75
CA ASP A 31 0.88 -15.82 5.50
C ASP A 31 1.53 -14.48 5.11
N LYS A 32 0.91 -13.33 5.52
CA LYS A 32 1.32 -12.01 5.02
C LYS A 32 1.96 -11.11 6.06
N TYR A 33 1.49 -11.14 7.31
CA TYR A 33 1.81 -10.10 8.28
C TYR A 33 2.75 -10.53 9.39
N LEU A 34 2.72 -11.79 9.82
CA LEU A 34 3.65 -12.26 10.84
C LEU A 34 5.09 -12.14 10.38
N VAL A 35 5.97 -11.76 11.29
CA VAL A 35 7.42 -11.81 11.07
C VAL A 35 7.82 -13.28 10.91
N GLN A 36 8.42 -13.60 9.78
CA GLN A 36 8.76 -14.95 9.40
C GLN A 36 10.02 -15.01 8.52
N ASP A 37 10.72 -16.10 8.56
CA ASP A 37 11.68 -16.44 7.53
C ASP A 37 10.94 -17.00 6.32
N ARG A 38 10.93 -16.26 5.22
CA ARG A 38 10.21 -16.68 4.01
C ARG A 38 10.89 -17.78 3.22
N SER A 39 12.15 -18.07 3.52
CA SER A 39 12.89 -19.17 2.88
C SER A 39 12.57 -20.53 3.54
N THR A 40 12.36 -20.53 4.85
CA THR A 40 12.03 -21.73 5.63
C THR A 40 10.54 -21.86 5.96
N GLY A 41 9.79 -20.75 5.94
CA GLY A 41 8.41 -20.68 6.39
C GLY A 41 8.26 -20.62 7.92
N GLU A 42 9.36 -20.45 8.66
CA GLU A 42 9.35 -20.33 10.12
C GLU A 42 8.75 -18.98 10.55
N HIS A 43 7.79 -19.02 11.47
CA HIS A 43 7.17 -17.82 12.06
C HIS A 43 7.77 -17.54 13.42
N TYR A 44 8.13 -16.28 13.65
CA TYR A 44 8.75 -15.83 14.90
C TYR A 44 7.77 -15.21 15.90
N GLU A 45 6.51 -15.10 15.54
CA GLU A 45 5.46 -14.52 16.40
C GLU A 45 4.08 -15.16 16.09
N SER A 46 3.21 -15.15 17.09
CA SER A 46 1.78 -15.43 16.94
C SER A 46 1.00 -14.16 16.57
N PRO A 47 -0.28 -14.24 16.13
CA PRO A 47 -1.08 -13.05 15.84
C PRO A 47 -1.22 -12.13 17.06
N GLN A 48 -1.38 -12.65 18.26
CA GLN A 48 -1.46 -11.82 19.47
C GLN A 48 -0.12 -11.17 19.82
N GLN A 49 1.00 -11.87 19.61
CA GLN A 49 2.33 -11.27 19.74
C GLN A 49 2.55 -10.17 18.71
N MET A 50 2.10 -10.34 17.46
CA MET A 50 2.11 -9.29 16.46
C MET A 50 1.39 -8.03 16.96
N TYR A 51 0.18 -8.18 17.48
CA TYR A 51 -0.62 -7.05 17.94
C TYR A 51 0.00 -6.32 19.13
N ILE A 52 0.50 -7.05 20.13
CA ILE A 52 1.12 -6.41 21.30
C ILE A 52 2.44 -5.70 20.94
N MET A 53 3.23 -6.29 20.03
CA MET A 53 4.48 -5.68 19.56
C MET A 53 4.24 -4.42 18.72
N ILE A 54 3.16 -4.39 17.91
CA ILE A 54 2.74 -3.17 17.23
C ILE A 54 2.39 -2.09 18.25
N ALA A 55 1.56 -2.41 19.25
CA ALA A 55 1.18 -1.47 20.30
C ALA A 55 2.41 -0.95 21.06
N ALA A 56 3.28 -1.84 21.50
CA ALA A 56 4.51 -1.48 22.20
C ALA A 56 5.40 -0.55 21.34
N THR A 57 5.57 -0.84 20.07
CA THR A 57 6.39 -0.01 19.16
C THR A 57 5.80 1.39 18.97
N LEU A 58 4.49 1.51 18.80
CA LEU A 58 3.82 2.80 18.57
C LEU A 58 3.92 3.72 19.77
N PHE A 59 3.88 3.18 20.99
CA PHE A 59 3.87 3.97 22.23
C PHE A 59 5.22 3.99 22.94
N ALA A 60 6.30 3.47 22.32
CA ALA A 60 7.63 3.39 22.95
C ALA A 60 8.16 4.74 23.45
N ASN A 61 7.88 5.83 22.71
CA ASN A 61 8.34 7.18 23.03
C ASN A 61 7.35 8.00 23.88
N TYR A 62 6.27 7.40 24.36
CA TYR A 62 5.34 8.06 25.27
C TYR A 62 5.93 8.12 26.68
N PRO A 63 5.46 9.06 27.55
CA PRO A 63 5.93 9.14 28.94
C PRO A 63 5.79 7.80 29.66
N THR A 64 6.81 7.44 30.43
CA THR A 64 6.91 6.15 31.13
C THR A 64 5.69 5.86 32.01
N GLU A 65 5.12 6.90 32.62
CA GLU A 65 3.98 6.79 33.52
C GLU A 65 2.69 6.36 32.81
N THR A 66 2.58 6.62 31.51
CA THR A 66 1.34 6.43 30.73
C THR A 66 1.46 5.42 29.60
N ARG A 67 2.66 5.16 29.09
CA ARG A 67 2.86 4.35 27.87
C ARG A 67 2.28 2.93 27.97
N LEU A 68 2.36 2.29 29.14
CA LEU A 68 1.81 0.94 29.31
C LEU A 68 0.29 0.91 29.27
N ASP A 69 -0.40 1.97 29.75
CA ASP A 69 -1.85 2.07 29.62
C ASP A 69 -2.26 2.22 28.15
N TYR A 70 -1.53 3.05 27.38
CA TYR A 70 -1.76 3.17 25.93
C TYR A 70 -1.52 1.85 25.18
N VAL A 71 -0.43 1.15 25.50
CA VAL A 71 -0.13 -0.17 24.92
C VAL A 71 -1.28 -1.15 25.18
N ARG A 72 -1.73 -1.27 26.43
CA ARG A 72 -2.84 -2.17 26.80
C ARG A 72 -4.15 -1.81 26.10
N ARG A 73 -4.52 -0.54 26.10
CA ARG A 73 -5.76 -0.05 25.46
C ARG A 73 -5.74 -0.28 23.97
N TYR A 74 -4.64 0.04 23.31
CA TYR A 74 -4.50 -0.18 21.87
C TYR A 74 -4.51 -1.66 21.51
N TYR A 75 -3.73 -2.49 22.25
CA TYR A 75 -3.78 -3.93 22.09
C TYR A 75 -5.20 -4.49 22.22
N ASN A 76 -5.94 -4.09 23.26
CA ASN A 76 -7.31 -4.53 23.44
C ASN A 76 -8.21 -4.12 22.27
N ALA A 77 -8.03 -2.93 21.72
CA ALA A 77 -8.87 -2.46 20.61
C ALA A 77 -8.60 -3.24 19.30
N ILE A 78 -7.34 -3.53 18.98
CA ILE A 78 -6.99 -4.26 17.74
C ILE A 78 -7.23 -5.76 17.88
N SER A 79 -6.90 -6.37 19.01
CA SER A 79 -7.01 -7.80 19.22
C SER A 79 -8.46 -8.31 19.39
N THR A 80 -9.37 -7.39 19.75
CA THR A 80 -10.83 -7.67 19.79
C THR A 80 -11.56 -7.16 18.54
N HIS A 81 -10.82 -6.80 17.48
CA HIS A 81 -11.32 -6.33 16.19
C HIS A 81 -12.24 -5.10 16.26
N LYS A 82 -12.11 -4.26 17.30
CA LYS A 82 -12.85 -2.99 17.42
C LYS A 82 -12.34 -1.93 16.46
N ILE A 83 -11.04 -2.01 16.13
CA ILE A 83 -10.39 -1.19 15.10
C ILE A 83 -9.60 -2.09 14.15
N ASN A 84 -9.51 -1.66 12.91
CA ASN A 84 -8.69 -2.31 11.90
C ASN A 84 -7.49 -1.40 11.57
N ILE A 85 -6.33 -1.99 11.36
CA ILE A 85 -5.10 -1.26 11.04
C ILE A 85 -4.61 -1.62 9.63
N PRO A 86 -4.01 -0.67 8.91
CA PRO A 86 -3.62 -0.90 7.52
C PRO A 86 -2.44 -1.88 7.39
N THR A 87 -2.38 -2.55 6.25
CA THR A 87 -1.34 -3.53 5.89
C THR A 87 0.09 -3.10 6.24
N PRO A 88 0.55 -1.86 5.92
CA PRO A 88 1.92 -1.46 6.26
C PRO A 88 2.20 -1.37 7.76
N ILE A 89 1.18 -1.06 8.56
CA ILE A 89 1.32 -1.07 10.03
C ILE A 89 1.42 -2.53 10.53
N MET A 90 0.50 -3.41 10.10
CA MET A 90 0.51 -4.81 10.51
C MET A 90 1.79 -5.55 10.13
N GLY A 91 2.29 -5.30 8.92
CA GLY A 91 3.49 -5.98 8.41
C GLY A 91 4.82 -5.29 8.70
N GLY A 92 4.81 -4.03 9.16
CA GLY A 92 6.02 -3.20 9.14
C GLY A 92 6.44 -2.55 10.44
N VAL A 93 5.52 -2.10 11.29
CA VAL A 93 5.85 -1.20 12.42
C VAL A 93 6.94 -1.73 13.36
N ARG A 94 6.97 -3.01 13.64
CA ARG A 94 7.98 -3.66 14.50
C ARG A 94 9.20 -4.18 13.74
N THR A 95 9.35 -3.79 12.49
CA THR A 95 10.45 -4.20 11.59
C THR A 95 11.26 -2.98 11.14
N PRO A 96 12.34 -3.14 10.38
CA PRO A 96 13.10 -2.02 9.81
C PRO A 96 12.34 -1.18 8.77
N ILE A 97 11.16 -1.59 8.34
CA ILE A 97 10.33 -0.84 7.37
C ILE A 97 9.90 0.50 7.97
N ARG A 98 9.94 1.58 7.16
CA ARG A 98 9.61 2.95 7.59
C ARG A 98 8.52 3.61 6.75
N GLN A 99 8.00 2.94 5.71
CA GLN A 99 6.89 3.42 4.89
C GLN A 99 5.59 2.77 5.39
N PHE A 100 4.66 3.59 5.92
CA PHE A 100 3.42 3.12 6.55
C PHE A 100 2.15 3.57 5.84
N ALA A 101 2.26 4.36 4.76
CA ALA A 101 1.11 4.74 3.95
C ALA A 101 0.61 3.54 3.13
N SER A 102 -0.65 3.15 3.32
CA SER A 102 -1.26 2.05 2.57
C SER A 102 -1.58 2.44 1.13
N CYS A 103 -1.94 3.70 0.91
CA CYS A 103 -2.29 4.25 -0.39
C CYS A 103 -1.63 5.61 -0.56
N VAL A 104 -1.17 5.90 -1.78
CA VAL A 104 -0.54 7.16 -2.16
C VAL A 104 -1.21 7.69 -3.40
N LEU A 105 -1.58 8.97 -3.39
CA LEU A 105 -2.15 9.67 -4.53
C LEU A 105 -1.06 10.46 -5.24
N VAL A 106 -0.98 10.33 -6.55
CA VAL A 106 -0.03 11.03 -7.42
C VAL A 106 -0.82 11.88 -8.40
N ASP A 107 -0.60 13.18 -8.38
CA ASP A 107 -1.20 14.14 -9.30
C ASP A 107 -0.18 14.51 -10.37
N ILE A 108 -0.51 14.32 -11.64
CA ILE A 108 0.43 14.43 -12.76
C ILE A 108 0.07 15.65 -13.59
N ASP A 109 1.03 16.56 -13.77
CA ASP A 109 0.88 17.70 -14.67
C ASP A 109 1.27 17.33 -16.13
N ASP A 110 0.83 18.18 -17.07
CA ASP A 110 1.01 18.01 -18.51
C ASP A 110 2.43 18.37 -19.01
N THR A 111 3.45 17.82 -18.35
CA THR A 111 4.86 17.95 -18.73
C THR A 111 5.58 16.61 -18.63
N LEU A 112 6.59 16.37 -19.47
CA LEU A 112 7.40 15.15 -19.40
C LEU A 112 8.11 15.01 -18.04
N ASP A 113 8.57 16.12 -17.46
CA ASP A 113 9.24 16.10 -16.15
C ASP A 113 8.27 15.62 -15.06
N SER A 114 7.03 16.12 -15.07
CA SER A 114 6.01 15.67 -14.12
C SER A 114 5.63 14.20 -14.35
N ILE A 115 5.45 13.79 -15.59
CA ILE A 115 5.10 12.41 -15.94
C ILE A 115 6.19 11.44 -15.49
N PHE A 116 7.46 11.71 -15.80
CA PHE A 116 8.56 10.81 -15.45
C PHE A 116 8.89 10.83 -13.95
N SER A 117 8.84 11.99 -13.29
CA SER A 117 9.01 12.05 -11.83
C SER A 117 7.90 11.30 -11.09
N SER A 118 6.67 11.39 -11.60
CA SER A 118 5.54 10.63 -11.07
C SER A 118 5.70 9.13 -11.28
N ASP A 119 6.16 8.69 -12.46
CA ASP A 119 6.44 7.29 -12.75
C ASP A 119 7.51 6.70 -11.80
N MET A 120 8.57 7.46 -11.55
CA MET A 120 9.58 7.07 -10.57
C MET A 120 9.01 6.96 -9.15
N ALA A 121 8.15 7.91 -8.75
CA ALA A 121 7.48 7.87 -7.45
C ALA A 121 6.57 6.65 -7.33
N ILE A 122 5.76 6.37 -8.37
CA ILE A 122 4.89 5.18 -8.44
C ILE A 122 5.71 3.92 -8.20
N GLY A 123 6.81 3.73 -8.93
CA GLY A 123 7.66 2.55 -8.78
C GLY A 123 8.22 2.40 -7.36
N LYS A 124 8.73 3.49 -6.76
CA LYS A 124 9.26 3.48 -5.40
C LYS A 124 8.21 3.14 -4.34
N TYR A 125 6.99 3.69 -4.45
CA TYR A 125 5.92 3.39 -3.50
C TYR A 125 5.36 1.97 -3.66
N VAL A 126 5.22 1.48 -4.89
CA VAL A 126 4.82 0.09 -5.15
C VAL A 126 5.83 -0.88 -4.56
N ALA A 127 7.13 -0.64 -4.76
CA ALA A 127 8.20 -1.44 -4.16
C ALA A 127 8.14 -1.45 -2.62
N GLN A 128 7.55 -0.44 -2.00
CA GLN A 128 7.32 -0.34 -0.56
C GLN A 128 5.89 -0.73 -0.14
N ARG A 129 5.16 -1.47 -0.99
CA ARG A 129 3.85 -2.07 -0.70
C ARG A 129 2.67 -1.08 -0.59
N ALA A 130 2.78 0.11 -1.16
CA ALA A 130 1.66 1.03 -1.28
C ALA A 130 0.79 0.71 -2.50
N GLY A 131 -0.53 0.91 -2.38
CA GLY A 131 -1.43 1.05 -3.51
C GLY A 131 -1.36 2.48 -4.06
N ILE A 132 -1.57 2.66 -5.35
CA ILE A 132 -1.40 3.95 -6.01
C ILE A 132 -2.72 4.44 -6.60
N GLY A 133 -3.06 5.69 -6.37
CA GLY A 133 -4.07 6.42 -7.12
C GLY A 133 -3.37 7.46 -8.01
N ILE A 134 -3.61 7.40 -9.32
CA ILE A 134 -2.98 8.26 -10.31
C ILE A 134 -4.03 9.21 -10.87
N ASN A 135 -3.85 10.52 -10.73
CA ASN A 135 -4.62 11.49 -11.49
C ASN A 135 -3.81 11.87 -12.74
N ALA A 136 -4.19 11.32 -13.88
CA ALA A 136 -3.58 11.60 -15.18
C ALA A 136 -4.46 12.49 -16.07
N GLY A 137 -5.55 13.01 -15.51
CA GLY A 137 -6.55 13.79 -16.26
C GLY A 137 -6.09 15.15 -16.76
N ARG A 138 -4.92 15.63 -16.35
CA ARG A 138 -4.32 16.87 -16.87
C ARG A 138 -3.44 16.65 -18.10
N ILE A 139 -3.01 15.41 -18.36
CA ILE A 139 -2.20 15.09 -19.54
C ILE A 139 -3.05 15.35 -20.79
N ARG A 140 -2.52 16.13 -21.73
CA ARG A 140 -3.21 16.48 -22.97
C ARG A 140 -3.53 15.24 -23.83
N GLY A 141 -4.64 15.30 -24.53
CA GLY A 141 -5.07 14.22 -25.39
C GLY A 141 -4.31 14.13 -26.71
N ILE A 142 -4.60 13.06 -27.46
CA ILE A 142 -4.03 12.79 -28.78
C ILE A 142 -4.22 13.98 -29.74
N ASN A 143 -3.25 14.21 -30.62
CA ASN A 143 -3.23 15.29 -31.61
C ASN A 143 -3.14 16.71 -31.01
N SER A 144 -3.01 16.86 -29.70
CA SER A 144 -2.74 18.18 -29.09
C SER A 144 -1.39 18.72 -29.58
N LYS A 145 -1.37 20.02 -29.90
CA LYS A 145 -0.17 20.69 -30.42
C LYS A 145 0.94 20.76 -29.39
N ILE A 146 2.16 20.43 -29.80
CA ILE A 146 3.41 20.54 -29.02
C ILE A 146 4.37 21.47 -29.80
N ARG A 147 5.21 22.22 -29.08
CA ARG A 147 6.23 23.11 -29.63
C ARG A 147 5.65 24.06 -30.70
N GLY A 148 4.57 24.75 -30.35
CA GLY A 148 3.92 25.68 -31.26
C GLY A 148 3.19 25.03 -32.47
N GLY A 149 3.03 23.71 -32.47
CA GLY A 149 2.35 22.95 -33.52
C GLY A 149 3.32 22.20 -34.47
N GLU A 150 4.62 22.20 -34.15
CA GLU A 150 5.63 21.44 -34.91
C GLU A 150 5.38 19.94 -34.84
N VAL A 151 4.93 19.45 -33.67
CA VAL A 151 4.58 18.04 -33.44
C VAL A 151 3.25 17.92 -32.75
N GLN A 152 2.65 16.72 -32.85
CA GLN A 152 1.39 16.37 -32.21
C GLN A 152 1.62 15.35 -31.09
N HIS A 153 0.85 15.47 -30.02
CA HIS A 153 0.89 14.54 -28.89
C HIS A 153 0.32 13.17 -29.27
N THR A 154 0.95 12.11 -28.80
CA THR A 154 0.56 10.72 -29.09
C THR A 154 -0.60 10.22 -28.24
N GLY A 155 -1.12 11.06 -27.36
CA GLY A 155 -2.22 10.71 -26.46
C GLY A 155 -1.74 10.22 -25.08
N VAL A 156 -2.70 9.97 -24.21
CA VAL A 156 -2.44 9.57 -22.82
C VAL A 156 -2.24 8.06 -22.68
N ILE A 157 -2.80 7.25 -23.55
CA ILE A 157 -2.75 5.77 -23.47
C ILE A 157 -1.33 5.22 -23.39
N PRO A 158 -0.33 5.69 -24.16
CA PRO A 158 1.05 5.23 -24.03
C PRO A 158 1.63 5.47 -22.62
N PHE A 159 1.27 6.57 -21.97
CA PHE A 159 1.69 6.84 -20.59
C PHE A 159 0.99 5.92 -19.57
N LEU A 160 -0.28 5.59 -19.80
CA LEU A 160 -0.98 4.60 -18.96
C LEU A 160 -0.33 3.23 -19.02
N LYS A 161 0.06 2.77 -20.20
CA LYS A 161 0.83 1.52 -20.39
C LYS A 161 2.17 1.58 -19.66
N LYS A 162 2.86 2.71 -19.70
CA LYS A 162 4.10 2.91 -18.96
C LYS A 162 3.88 2.79 -17.44
N PHE A 163 2.86 3.46 -16.89
CA PHE A 163 2.55 3.35 -15.45
C PHE A 163 2.17 1.93 -15.06
N GLU A 164 1.41 1.23 -15.89
CA GLU A 164 1.06 -0.17 -15.66
C GLU A 164 2.31 -1.06 -15.64
N ALA A 165 3.22 -0.90 -16.60
CA ALA A 165 4.49 -1.62 -16.64
C ALA A 165 5.35 -1.34 -15.39
N THR A 166 5.42 -0.07 -14.96
CA THR A 166 6.12 0.33 -13.72
C THR A 166 5.52 -0.34 -12.49
N VAL A 167 4.19 -0.35 -12.37
CA VAL A 167 3.51 -1.04 -11.26
C VAL A 167 3.80 -2.53 -11.27
N ARG A 168 3.78 -3.18 -12.42
CA ARG A 168 4.06 -4.62 -12.55
C ARG A 168 5.50 -4.97 -12.19
N CYS A 169 6.47 -4.26 -12.77
CA CYS A 169 7.88 -4.59 -12.56
C CYS A 169 8.37 -4.28 -11.14
N CYS A 170 7.77 -3.31 -10.46
CA CYS A 170 8.13 -2.94 -9.09
C CYS A 170 7.36 -3.71 -8.01
N THR A 171 6.42 -4.56 -8.41
CA THR A 171 5.63 -5.38 -7.48
C THR A 171 6.52 -6.35 -6.72
N GLN A 172 6.39 -6.37 -5.40
CA GLN A 172 7.05 -7.36 -4.54
C GLN A 172 6.19 -8.61 -4.40
N ASN A 173 6.67 -9.73 -4.93
CA ASN A 173 5.99 -11.01 -4.85
C ASN A 173 5.84 -11.49 -3.39
N GLY A 174 4.69 -12.09 -3.10
CA GLY A 174 4.44 -12.84 -1.87
C GLY A 174 3.83 -12.06 -0.70
N ILE A 175 3.80 -10.71 -0.73
CA ILE A 175 3.22 -9.92 0.38
C ILE A 175 2.02 -9.10 -0.10
N ARG A 176 2.21 -8.23 -1.07
CA ARG A 176 1.16 -7.43 -1.69
C ARG A 176 1.48 -7.23 -3.16
N GLY A 177 0.56 -7.60 -4.05
CA GLY A 177 0.64 -7.27 -5.46
C GLY A 177 0.61 -5.76 -5.69
N GLY A 178 1.30 -5.28 -6.70
CA GLY A 178 1.19 -3.90 -7.15
C GLY A 178 -0.21 -3.62 -7.66
N SER A 179 -0.78 -2.49 -7.26
CA SER A 179 -2.11 -2.06 -7.67
C SER A 179 -2.14 -0.56 -7.88
N ALA A 180 -2.67 -0.12 -9.01
CA ALA A 180 -2.91 1.28 -9.29
C ALA A 180 -4.32 1.50 -9.85
N THR A 181 -4.93 2.60 -9.43
CA THR A 181 -6.19 3.12 -9.99
C THR A 181 -5.88 4.42 -10.71
N VAL A 182 -6.37 4.56 -11.93
CA VAL A 182 -6.18 5.79 -12.71
C VAL A 182 -7.48 6.57 -12.77
N HIS A 183 -7.40 7.87 -12.50
CA HIS A 183 -8.51 8.80 -12.49
C HIS A 183 -8.43 9.75 -13.67
N PHE A 184 -9.54 9.88 -14.38
CA PHE A 184 -9.73 10.80 -15.49
C PHE A 184 -11.05 11.55 -15.38
N PRO A 185 -11.12 12.83 -15.80
CA PRO A 185 -12.38 13.51 -15.97
C PRO A 185 -13.15 12.96 -17.18
N ILE A 186 -14.49 12.86 -17.06
CA ILE A 186 -15.35 12.34 -18.13
C ILE A 186 -15.36 13.22 -19.40
N TRP A 187 -14.85 14.44 -19.31
CA TRP A 187 -14.68 15.35 -20.44
C TRP A 187 -13.30 15.30 -21.08
N HIS A 188 -12.43 14.37 -20.66
CA HIS A 188 -11.13 14.17 -21.30
C HIS A 188 -11.30 13.77 -22.77
N GLN A 189 -10.48 14.31 -23.68
CA GLN A 189 -10.60 14.10 -25.11
C GLN A 189 -10.58 12.61 -25.51
N GLU A 190 -9.82 11.77 -24.80
CA GLU A 190 -9.68 10.34 -25.07
C GLU A 190 -10.55 9.46 -24.17
N ILE A 191 -11.58 10.01 -23.50
CA ILE A 191 -12.33 9.24 -22.49
C ILE A 191 -13.00 7.99 -23.08
N GLN A 192 -13.45 8.03 -24.33
CA GLN A 192 -14.08 6.89 -24.97
C GLN A 192 -13.12 5.70 -25.14
N ASP A 193 -11.86 5.98 -25.44
CA ASP A 193 -10.83 4.95 -25.56
C ASP A 193 -10.37 4.47 -24.17
N ILE A 194 -10.27 5.38 -23.20
CA ILE A 194 -9.84 5.08 -21.83
C ILE A 194 -10.81 4.11 -21.13
N ILE A 195 -12.13 4.31 -21.24
CA ILE A 195 -13.12 3.47 -20.55
C ILE A 195 -13.17 2.03 -21.06
N VAL A 196 -12.60 1.75 -22.23
CA VAL A 196 -12.59 0.40 -22.82
C VAL A 196 -11.24 -0.32 -22.70
N LEU A 197 -10.22 0.32 -22.11
CA LEU A 197 -8.87 -0.26 -22.01
C LEU A 197 -8.83 -1.61 -21.30
N LYS A 198 -9.71 -1.84 -20.32
CA LYS A 198 -9.74 -3.07 -19.51
C LYS A 198 -10.88 -4.02 -19.89
N ASN A 199 -11.58 -3.76 -20.95
CA ASN A 199 -12.63 -4.64 -21.44
C ASN A 199 -12.32 -5.13 -22.87
N ASN A 200 -13.10 -6.09 -23.37
CA ASN A 200 -12.89 -6.68 -24.68
C ASN A 200 -13.40 -5.81 -25.85
N LYS A 201 -13.79 -4.56 -25.59
CA LYS A 201 -14.33 -3.65 -26.60
C LYS A 201 -13.26 -2.71 -27.21
N GLY A 202 -12.10 -2.58 -26.55
CA GLY A 202 -10.98 -1.80 -27.07
C GLY A 202 -10.13 -2.61 -28.07
N THR A 203 -9.27 -1.92 -28.82
CA THR A 203 -8.26 -2.57 -29.67
C THR A 203 -7.25 -3.31 -28.84
N GLU A 204 -6.68 -4.40 -29.37
CA GLU A 204 -5.70 -5.22 -28.65
C GLU A 204 -4.46 -4.42 -28.26
N ASP A 205 -4.01 -3.52 -29.15
CA ASP A 205 -2.86 -2.64 -28.90
C ASP A 205 -3.06 -1.63 -27.77
N ASN A 206 -4.30 -1.31 -27.43
CA ASN A 206 -4.65 -0.32 -26.41
C ASN A 206 -5.00 -0.94 -25.04
N ARG A 207 -5.02 -2.27 -24.90
CA ARG A 207 -5.30 -2.93 -23.61
C ARG A 207 -4.18 -2.68 -22.60
N VAL A 208 -4.58 -2.43 -21.36
CA VAL A 208 -3.72 -2.17 -20.19
C VAL A 208 -4.01 -3.18 -19.08
#